data_20190eb0bd2889c0b8306649612f7431
#
_entry.id   20190eb0bd2889c0b8306649612f7431
#
_cell.length_a   1.000
_cell.length_b   1.000
_cell.length_c   1.000
_cell.angle_alpha   90.00
_cell.angle_beta   90.00
_cell.angle_gamma   90.00
#
_symmetry.space_group_name_H-M   'P 1'
#
loop_
_entity.id
_entity.type
_entity.pdbx_description
1 polymer ?
#
loop_
_entity_poly.entity_id
_entity_poly.type
_entity_poly.pdbx_seq_one_letter_code
_entity_poly.pdbx_strand_id
1 'polypeptide(L)'
;MAKKRTSEDELRVVPEYVKHLLESGQCGPGQRLPAERKMAEELGISRPKVRLALEKLEFYGVLNILPQSGSVLANHSRAVLIRQISNLLEESCFDFASLVSVRTMLETKAIRLCAELRTEAEIVAIEAAHRDFVDNANGSRR
;
A
#
# COMPACT_ATOMS: atom_id res chain seq x y z
N MET A 1 13.11 -27.59 -19.44
CA MET A 1 13.69 -27.21 -18.12
C MET A 1 13.03 -25.92 -17.66
N ALA A 2 12.14 -25.99 -16.66
CA ALA A 2 11.47 -24.81 -16.12
C ALA A 2 12.48 -23.97 -15.33
N LYS A 3 12.69 -22.72 -15.75
CA LYS A 3 13.55 -21.75 -15.07
C LYS A 3 12.98 -21.52 -13.65
N LYS A 4 13.74 -21.85 -12.62
CA LYS A 4 13.36 -21.64 -11.22
C LYS A 4 13.12 -20.13 -11.03
N ARG A 5 11.84 -19.74 -10.82
CA ARG A 5 11.46 -18.35 -10.57
C ARG A 5 12.17 -17.87 -9.29
N THR A 6 12.70 -16.65 -9.31
CA THR A 6 13.25 -16.04 -8.09
C THR A 6 12.11 -15.65 -7.14
N SER A 7 12.41 -15.46 -5.86
CA SER A 7 11.39 -15.07 -4.86
C SER A 7 10.71 -13.73 -5.23
N GLU A 8 11.45 -12.83 -5.88
CA GLU A 8 10.94 -11.54 -6.36
C GLU A 8 10.01 -11.72 -7.58
N ASP A 9 10.38 -12.59 -8.54
CA ASP A 9 9.53 -12.89 -9.68
C ASP A 9 8.17 -13.43 -9.24
N GLU A 10 8.13 -14.26 -8.19
CA GLU A 10 6.91 -14.85 -7.67
C GLU A 10 6.00 -13.83 -6.98
N LEU A 11 6.55 -12.78 -6.36
CA LEU A 11 5.77 -11.70 -5.76
C LEU A 11 5.16 -10.74 -6.80
N ARG A 12 5.75 -10.66 -8.00
CA ARG A 12 5.22 -9.83 -9.11
C ARG A 12 4.03 -10.46 -9.82
N VAL A 13 3.92 -11.79 -9.77
CA VAL A 13 2.86 -12.53 -10.49
C VAL A 13 1.45 -12.14 -10.02
N VAL A 14 1.26 -11.88 -8.72
CA VAL A 14 -0.06 -11.51 -8.18
C VAL A 14 -0.48 -10.10 -8.61
N PRO A 15 0.35 -9.05 -8.51
CA PRO A 15 0.03 -7.74 -9.09
C PRO A 15 -0.28 -7.79 -10.60
N GLU A 16 0.50 -8.54 -11.38
CA GLU A 16 0.25 -8.72 -12.82
C GLU A 16 -1.11 -9.38 -13.09
N TYR A 17 -1.45 -10.40 -12.32
CA TYR A 17 -2.75 -11.07 -12.39
C TYR A 17 -3.91 -10.12 -12.04
N VAL A 18 -3.79 -9.34 -10.96
CA VAL A 18 -4.81 -8.35 -10.57
C VAL A 18 -4.97 -7.27 -11.64
N LYS A 19 -3.86 -6.81 -12.22
CA LYS A 19 -3.88 -5.87 -13.34
C LYS A 19 -4.63 -6.44 -14.55
N HIS A 20 -4.36 -7.70 -14.90
CA HIS A 20 -5.04 -8.40 -16.00
C HIS A 20 -6.56 -8.53 -15.75
N LEU A 21 -6.98 -8.88 -14.53
CA LEU A 21 -8.40 -8.93 -14.16
C LEU A 21 -9.10 -7.58 -14.32
N LEU A 22 -8.41 -6.48 -13.99
CA LEU A 22 -8.92 -5.12 -14.18
C LEU A 22 -9.01 -4.75 -15.67
N GLU A 23 -7.97 -5.04 -16.46
CA GLU A 23 -7.89 -4.70 -17.88
C GLU A 23 -8.91 -5.49 -18.70
N SER A 24 -9.07 -6.79 -18.41
CA SER A 24 -10.06 -7.65 -19.07
C SER A 24 -11.52 -7.40 -18.66
N GLY A 25 -11.74 -6.59 -17.59
CA GLY A 25 -13.07 -6.34 -17.07
C GLY A 25 -13.67 -7.48 -16.23
N GLN A 26 -12.90 -8.52 -15.94
CA GLN A 26 -13.35 -9.64 -15.09
C GLN A 26 -13.50 -9.22 -13.62
N CYS A 27 -12.79 -8.20 -13.20
CA CYS A 27 -12.94 -7.59 -11.89
C CYS A 27 -12.88 -6.06 -12.01
N GLY A 28 -13.64 -5.36 -11.18
CA GLY A 28 -13.72 -3.90 -11.18
C GLY A 28 -13.57 -3.30 -9.78
N PRO A 29 -13.48 -1.97 -9.68
CA PRO A 29 -13.46 -1.26 -8.41
C PRO A 29 -14.57 -1.70 -7.47
N GLY A 30 -14.25 -1.90 -6.19
CA GLY A 30 -15.20 -2.37 -5.18
C GLY A 30 -15.60 -3.85 -5.27
N GLN A 31 -15.13 -4.58 -6.27
CA GLN A 31 -15.42 -6.02 -6.41
C GLN A 31 -14.38 -6.88 -5.71
N ARG A 32 -14.81 -8.10 -5.36
CA ARG A 32 -13.95 -9.10 -4.73
C ARG A 32 -13.01 -9.75 -5.74
N LEU A 33 -11.76 -9.90 -5.34
CA LEU A 33 -10.80 -10.75 -6.02
C LEU A 33 -11.12 -12.25 -5.78
N PRO A 34 -10.63 -13.13 -6.65
CA PRO A 34 -10.67 -14.58 -6.41
C PRO A 34 -10.02 -14.93 -5.06
N ALA A 35 -10.48 -16.00 -4.43
CA ALA A 35 -9.92 -16.46 -3.15
C ALA A 35 -8.42 -16.79 -3.28
N GLU A 36 -7.63 -16.53 -2.22
CA GLU A 36 -6.19 -16.82 -2.16
C GLU A 36 -5.85 -18.23 -2.65
N ARG A 37 -6.67 -19.22 -2.29
CA ARG A 37 -6.48 -20.62 -2.73
C ARG A 37 -6.57 -20.75 -4.24
N LYS A 38 -7.59 -20.13 -4.85
CA LYS A 38 -7.80 -20.15 -6.30
C LYS A 38 -6.65 -19.44 -7.03
N MET A 39 -6.24 -18.26 -6.55
CA MET A 39 -5.10 -17.55 -7.11
C MET A 39 -3.80 -18.35 -7.01
N ALA A 40 -3.56 -19.03 -5.86
CA ALA A 40 -2.38 -19.87 -5.68
C ALA A 40 -2.35 -21.04 -6.68
N GLU A 41 -3.50 -21.69 -6.92
CA GLU A 41 -3.66 -22.77 -7.89
C GLU A 41 -3.43 -22.27 -9.33
N GLU A 42 -4.06 -21.16 -9.72
CA GLU A 42 -3.97 -20.59 -11.07
C GLU A 42 -2.57 -20.05 -11.40
N LEU A 43 -1.89 -19.45 -10.41
CA LEU A 43 -0.57 -18.84 -10.58
C LEU A 43 0.60 -19.79 -10.33
N GLY A 44 0.32 -20.97 -9.78
CA GLY A 44 1.35 -21.98 -9.47
C GLY A 44 2.33 -21.54 -8.38
N ILE A 45 1.86 -20.73 -7.41
CA ILE A 45 2.65 -20.24 -6.26
C ILE A 45 1.98 -20.63 -4.94
N SER A 46 2.74 -20.56 -3.83
CA SER A 46 2.19 -20.92 -2.53
C SER A 46 1.23 -19.87 -1.98
N ARG A 47 0.22 -20.28 -1.22
CA ARG A 47 -0.76 -19.38 -0.56
C ARG A 47 -0.11 -18.29 0.30
N PRO A 48 0.94 -18.58 1.10
CA PRO A 48 1.64 -17.51 1.84
C PRO A 48 2.22 -16.43 0.95
N LYS A 49 2.72 -16.78 -0.24
CA LYS A 49 3.23 -15.80 -1.21
C LYS A 49 2.12 -14.96 -1.83
N VAL A 50 0.97 -15.57 -2.14
CA VAL A 50 -0.22 -14.83 -2.57
C VAL A 50 -0.62 -13.82 -1.51
N ARG A 51 -0.70 -14.24 -0.25
CA ARG A 51 -1.06 -13.36 0.88
C ARG A 51 -0.10 -12.20 1.02
N LEU A 52 1.21 -12.45 1.02
CA LEU A 52 2.23 -11.40 1.12
C LEU A 52 2.11 -10.37 -0.02
N ALA A 53 1.83 -10.83 -1.24
CA ALA A 53 1.63 -9.93 -2.37
C ALA A 53 0.33 -9.12 -2.26
N LEU A 54 -0.75 -9.71 -1.72
CA LEU A 54 -2.00 -8.99 -1.44
C LEU A 54 -1.83 -7.96 -0.33
N GLU A 55 -1.10 -8.27 0.74
CA GLU A 55 -0.75 -7.32 1.81
C GLU A 55 0.06 -6.13 1.26
N LYS A 56 0.97 -6.40 0.32
CA LYS A 56 1.68 -5.33 -0.39
C LYS A 56 0.72 -4.45 -1.19
N LEU A 57 -0.21 -5.04 -1.95
CA LEU A 57 -1.21 -4.29 -2.71
C LEU A 57 -2.17 -3.49 -1.80
N GLU A 58 -2.49 -4.02 -0.62
CA GLU A 58 -3.26 -3.30 0.41
C GLU A 58 -2.49 -2.08 0.93
N PHE A 59 -1.21 -2.25 1.26
CA PHE A 59 -0.33 -1.15 1.70
C PHE A 59 -0.30 0.01 0.69
N TYR A 60 -0.34 -0.30 -0.60
CA TYR A 60 -0.40 0.71 -1.67
C TYR A 60 -1.83 1.20 -1.99
N GLY A 61 -2.82 0.77 -1.22
CA GLY A 61 -4.21 1.22 -1.38
C GLY A 61 -4.91 0.70 -2.64
N VAL A 62 -4.40 -0.37 -3.27
CA VAL A 62 -5.00 -1.00 -4.44
C VAL A 62 -6.22 -1.84 -4.07
N LEU A 63 -6.19 -2.46 -2.89
CA LEU A 63 -7.25 -3.30 -2.36
C LEU A 63 -7.35 -3.16 -0.84
N ASN A 64 -8.39 -3.77 -0.26
CA ASN A 64 -8.58 -3.94 1.19
C ASN A 64 -8.75 -5.42 1.50
N ILE A 65 -8.05 -5.93 2.52
CA ILE A 65 -8.20 -7.30 3.01
C ILE A 65 -9.23 -7.29 4.14
N LEU A 66 -10.41 -7.85 3.87
CA LEU A 66 -11.49 -7.90 4.84
C LEU A 66 -11.43 -9.21 5.63
N PRO A 67 -11.45 -9.16 6.99
CA PRO A 67 -11.49 -10.37 7.81
C PRO A 67 -12.64 -11.28 7.37
N GLN A 68 -12.35 -12.57 7.16
CA GLN A 68 -13.31 -13.61 6.73
C GLN A 68 -14.01 -13.36 5.37
N SER A 69 -13.77 -12.21 4.72
CA SER A 69 -14.45 -11.82 3.48
C SER A 69 -13.52 -11.79 2.25
N GLY A 70 -12.20 -11.98 2.44
CA GLY A 70 -11.23 -11.95 1.35
C GLY A 70 -10.85 -10.53 0.92
N SER A 71 -10.19 -10.42 -0.23
CA SER A 71 -9.67 -9.16 -0.74
C SER A 71 -10.65 -8.48 -1.69
N VAL A 72 -10.85 -7.18 -1.52
CA VAL A 72 -11.75 -6.34 -2.33
C VAL A 72 -10.95 -5.20 -2.94
N LEU A 73 -11.07 -4.98 -4.24
CA LEU A 73 -10.43 -3.84 -4.91
C LEU A 73 -10.92 -2.52 -4.33
N ALA A 74 -10.01 -1.58 -4.15
CA ALA A 74 -10.35 -0.25 -3.68
C ALA A 74 -11.33 0.46 -4.65
N ASN A 75 -12.16 1.35 -4.12
CA ASN A 75 -13.19 2.03 -4.90
C ASN A 75 -12.62 3.27 -5.65
N HIS A 76 -11.50 3.07 -6.35
CA HIS A 76 -10.90 4.05 -7.25
C HIS A 76 -11.30 3.76 -8.70
N SER A 77 -11.13 4.74 -9.59
CA SER A 77 -11.36 4.45 -11.02
C SER A 77 -10.40 3.36 -11.51
N ARG A 78 -10.87 2.53 -12.47
CA ARG A 78 -10.06 1.46 -13.07
C ARG A 78 -8.69 1.96 -13.56
N ALA A 79 -8.65 3.13 -14.20
CA ALA A 79 -7.43 3.73 -14.71
C ALA A 79 -6.42 4.06 -13.59
N VAL A 80 -6.90 4.52 -12.42
CA VAL A 80 -6.07 4.79 -11.25
C VAL A 80 -5.49 3.50 -10.70
N LEU A 81 -6.30 2.45 -10.53
CA LEU A 81 -5.85 1.15 -10.03
C LEU A 81 -4.80 0.52 -10.96
N ILE A 82 -5.04 0.51 -12.26
CA ILE A 82 -4.08 -0.01 -13.25
C ILE A 82 -2.76 0.75 -13.17
N ARG A 83 -2.80 2.09 -13.07
CA ARG A 83 -1.59 2.91 -12.96
C ARG A 83 -0.83 2.61 -11.67
N GLN A 84 -1.52 2.48 -10.53
CA GLN A 84 -0.89 2.13 -9.25
C GLN A 84 -0.18 0.77 -9.34
N ILE A 85 -0.83 -0.25 -9.91
CA ILE A 85 -0.23 -1.58 -10.08
C ILE A 85 0.94 -1.53 -11.07
N SER A 86 0.82 -0.79 -12.17
CA SER A 86 1.92 -0.62 -13.13
C SER A 86 3.15 0.01 -12.47
N ASN A 87 2.97 1.06 -11.69
CA ASN A 87 4.06 1.68 -10.93
C ASN A 87 4.72 0.67 -9.99
N LEU A 88 3.94 -0.15 -9.28
CA LEU A 88 4.46 -1.21 -8.41
C LEU A 88 5.29 -2.26 -9.15
N LEU A 89 4.90 -2.60 -10.37
CA LEU A 89 5.61 -3.56 -11.21
C LEU A 89 6.90 -2.98 -11.80
N GLU A 90 6.92 -1.67 -12.06
CA GLU A 90 8.07 -0.93 -12.56
C GLU A 90 9.09 -0.60 -11.44
N GLU A 91 8.68 -0.69 -10.19
CA GLU A 91 9.41 -0.28 -8.98
C GLU A 91 10.71 -1.07 -8.67
N SER A 92 11.22 -1.86 -9.56
CA SER A 92 12.58 -2.40 -9.45
C SER A 92 13.68 -1.31 -9.47
N CYS A 93 13.31 -0.03 -9.63
CA CYS A 93 14.20 1.13 -9.66
C CYS A 93 13.75 2.29 -8.75
N PHE A 94 12.96 2.05 -7.69
CA PHE A 94 12.60 3.14 -6.79
C PHE A 94 13.82 3.49 -5.92
N ASP A 95 14.40 4.64 -6.19
CA ASP A 95 15.40 5.22 -5.29
C ASP A 95 14.70 5.73 -4.03
N PHE A 96 14.70 4.89 -2.99
CA PHE A 96 14.15 5.21 -1.67
C PHE A 96 14.76 6.51 -1.11
N ALA A 97 16.03 6.79 -1.41
CA ALA A 97 16.69 8.01 -0.97
C ALA A 97 16.06 9.26 -1.61
N SER A 98 15.73 9.21 -2.90
CA SER A 98 15.01 10.28 -3.58
C SER A 98 13.61 10.48 -3.01
N LEU A 99 12.88 9.42 -2.69
CA LEU A 99 11.56 9.51 -2.06
C LEU A 99 11.64 10.19 -0.69
N VAL A 100 12.58 9.76 0.17
CA VAL A 100 12.83 10.38 1.48
C VAL A 100 13.21 11.85 1.32
N SER A 101 14.03 12.18 0.34
CA SER A 101 14.45 13.57 0.06
C SER A 101 13.23 14.46 -0.29
N VAL A 102 12.38 14.02 -1.22
CA VAL A 102 11.16 14.75 -1.60
C VAL A 102 10.22 14.90 -0.41
N ARG A 103 10.00 13.83 0.36
CA ARG A 103 9.18 13.85 1.56
C ARG A 103 9.69 14.88 2.56
N THR A 104 11.01 14.86 2.84
CA THR A 104 11.65 15.82 3.76
C THR A 104 11.47 17.27 3.29
N MET A 105 11.62 17.54 1.99
CA MET A 105 11.39 18.87 1.43
C MET A 105 9.95 19.36 1.63
N LEU A 106 8.98 18.49 1.35
CA LEU A 106 7.55 18.82 1.50
C LEU A 106 7.17 19.03 2.96
N GLU A 107 7.57 18.11 3.86
CA GLU A 107 7.29 18.20 5.29
C GLU A 107 7.95 19.44 5.92
N THR A 108 9.20 19.74 5.57
CA THR A 108 9.90 20.92 6.06
C THR A 108 9.20 22.21 5.60
N LYS A 109 8.76 22.28 4.34
CA LYS A 109 8.03 23.45 3.84
C LYS A 109 6.66 23.58 4.53
N ALA A 110 5.93 22.49 4.70
CA ALA A 110 4.65 22.48 5.39
C ALA A 110 4.79 22.95 6.85
N ILE A 111 5.77 22.43 7.60
CA ILE A 111 6.03 22.82 9.00
C ILE A 111 6.37 24.31 9.10
N ARG A 112 7.20 24.84 8.18
CA ARG A 112 7.51 26.27 8.17
C ARG A 112 6.27 27.12 7.94
N LEU A 113 5.43 26.77 6.97
CA LEU A 113 4.18 27.48 6.72
C LEU A 113 3.22 27.42 7.92
N CYS A 114 3.09 26.25 8.54
CA CYS A 114 2.31 26.11 9.76
C CYS A 114 2.86 26.99 10.88
N ALA A 115 4.20 27.04 11.05
CA ALA A 115 4.83 27.88 12.06
C ALA A 115 4.67 29.40 11.80
N GLU A 116 4.56 29.80 10.53
CA GLU A 116 4.33 31.22 10.15
C GLU A 116 2.86 31.64 10.34
N LEU A 117 1.91 30.74 10.04
CA LEU A 117 0.48 31.04 9.95
C LEU A 117 -0.33 30.67 11.21
N ARG A 118 0.30 29.98 12.17
CA ARG A 118 -0.36 29.45 13.38
C ARG A 118 -1.01 30.53 14.23
N THR A 119 -2.10 30.18 14.87
CA THR A 119 -2.70 30.93 15.97
C THR A 119 -2.23 30.38 17.32
N GLU A 120 -2.40 31.16 18.39
CA GLU A 120 -2.10 30.71 19.78
C GLU A 120 -2.95 29.48 20.18
N ALA A 121 -4.20 29.42 19.76
CA ALA A 121 -5.07 28.27 20.02
C ALA A 121 -4.55 26.97 19.38
N GLU A 122 -3.99 27.05 18.18
CA GLU A 122 -3.40 25.90 17.50
C GLU A 122 -2.10 25.44 18.17
N ILE A 123 -1.30 26.35 18.72
CA ILE A 123 -0.12 25.99 19.52
C ILE A 123 -0.53 25.16 20.72
N VAL A 124 -1.52 25.63 21.49
CA VAL A 124 -2.03 24.89 22.67
C VAL A 124 -2.53 23.51 22.28
N ALA A 125 -3.24 23.39 21.16
CA ALA A 125 -3.74 22.10 20.66
C ALA A 125 -2.61 21.15 20.26
N ILE A 126 -1.57 21.65 19.58
CA ILE A 126 -0.39 20.86 19.19
C ILE A 126 0.39 20.39 20.41
N GLU A 127 0.58 21.25 21.42
CA GLU A 127 1.25 20.87 22.65
C GLU A 127 0.49 19.82 23.47
N ALA A 128 -0.86 19.88 23.48
CA ALA A 128 -1.69 18.87 24.12
C ALA A 128 -1.54 17.51 23.39
N ALA A 129 -1.68 17.51 22.06
CA ALA A 129 -1.53 16.29 21.26
C ALA A 129 -0.12 15.68 21.37
N HIS A 130 0.92 16.51 21.47
CA HIS A 130 2.28 16.03 21.67
C HIS A 130 2.47 15.38 23.04
N ARG A 131 1.92 15.97 24.11
CA ARG A 131 1.93 15.39 25.46
C ARG A 131 1.25 14.02 25.46
N ASP A 132 0.05 13.94 24.91
CA ASP A 132 -0.70 12.68 24.82
C ASP A 132 0.10 11.61 24.04
N PHE A 133 0.77 11.98 22.97
CA PHE A 133 1.62 11.06 22.22
C PHE A 133 2.80 10.53 23.07
N VAL A 134 3.50 11.42 23.77
CA VAL A 134 4.65 11.05 24.62
C VAL A 134 4.21 10.13 25.78
N ASP A 135 3.09 10.44 26.40
CA ASP A 135 2.54 9.65 27.53
C ASP A 135 2.14 8.24 27.05
N ASN A 136 1.47 8.13 25.91
CA ASN A 136 1.11 6.84 25.30
C ASN A 136 2.33 6.04 24.85
N ALA A 137 3.34 6.69 24.27
CA ALA A 137 4.59 6.04 23.84
C ALA A 137 5.37 5.47 25.05
N ASN A 138 5.33 6.15 26.19
CA ASN A 138 5.98 5.69 27.44
C ASN A 138 5.14 4.64 28.17
N GLY A 139 3.81 4.68 28.07
CA GLY A 139 2.88 3.71 28.67
C GLY A 139 2.87 2.33 28.02
N SER A 140 3.25 2.22 26.75
CA SER A 140 3.30 0.94 25.98
C SER A 140 4.52 0.05 26.31
N ARG A 141 5.38 0.46 27.24
CA ARG A 141 6.58 -0.30 27.67
C ARG A 141 6.42 -1.02 29.01
N ARG A 142 5.18 -1.25 29.48
CA ARG A 142 4.93 -2.09 30.66
C ARG A 142 4.21 -3.36 30.32
#